data_8909c3690702533b05c71a9f5774c330
#
_entry.id   8909c3690702533b05c71a9f5774c330
#
_cell.length_a   1.000
_cell.length_b   1.000
_cell.length_c   1.000
_cell.angle_alpha   90.00
_cell.angle_beta   90.00
_cell.angle_gamma   90.00
#
_symmetry.space_group_name_H-M   'P 1'
#
loop_
_entity.id
_entity.type
_entity.pdbx_description
1 polymer ?
#
loop_
_entity_poly.entity_id
_entity_poly.type
_entity_poly.pdbx_seq_one_letter_code
_entity_poly.pdbx_strand_id
1 'polypeptide(L)'
;SGPKKSISSTFIARVPSLGDLFTAMEKEEDQMIDELMMHSNEIDGIQKQLENMQLEMLKSDRLDWDQQQQMEETLAQVQKEAEALKKLTESMEAINQSAEKHSLFSDDLMQKFKELQELVNEILNPELMIDMDVLEDALEKMDMKDVMDAMEKLSSNLDQVEQQLDRFLDIFRRIKAEQKLDETIQRMNQLVEQQRIINENIQTLDEQTDPTAISRLSHEEQRNREEFSNIRDVMEEAAKAMQEFDQKSGNAL
;
A
#
# COMPACT_ATOMS: atom_id res chain seq x y z
N SER A 1 57.58 19.79 17.37
CA SER A 1 56.23 19.56 16.83
C SER A 1 55.73 18.21 17.33
N GLY A 2 54.67 18.21 18.21
CA GLY A 2 54.07 16.99 18.77
C GLY A 2 53.07 16.37 17.78
N PRO A 3 52.64 15.10 18.01
CA PRO A 3 51.71 14.42 17.14
C PRO A 3 50.36 15.14 17.15
N LYS A 4 49.86 15.47 15.96
CA LYS A 4 48.52 16.04 15.77
C LYS A 4 47.47 14.94 15.95
N LYS A 5 46.60 15.02 16.97
CA LYS A 5 45.41 14.17 17.09
C LYS A 5 44.28 14.82 16.30
N SER A 6 43.73 14.08 15.34
CA SER A 6 42.44 14.40 14.73
C SER A 6 41.40 13.39 15.25
N ILE A 7 40.29 13.89 15.76
CA ILE A 7 39.18 13.05 16.21
C ILE A 7 38.12 13.14 15.08
N SER A 8 37.81 11.99 14.45
CA SER A 8 36.68 11.90 13.54
C SER A 8 35.37 11.80 14.34
N SER A 9 34.28 12.29 13.80
CA SER A 9 32.93 12.08 14.38
C SER A 9 32.62 10.57 14.45
N THR A 10 32.01 10.15 15.54
CA THR A 10 31.56 8.76 15.71
C THR A 10 30.35 8.55 14.82
N PHE A 11 30.44 7.62 13.88
CA PHE A 11 29.31 7.14 13.09
C PHE A 11 28.73 5.89 13.78
N ILE A 12 27.44 5.95 14.10
CA ILE A 12 26.70 4.77 14.61
C ILE A 12 25.95 4.18 13.42
N ALA A 13 26.37 3.01 12.97
CA ALA A 13 25.60 2.22 12.00
C ALA A 13 24.65 1.31 12.78
N ARG A 14 23.36 1.45 12.58
CA ARG A 14 22.35 0.55 13.10
C ARG A 14 21.84 -0.34 11.97
N VAL A 15 21.94 -1.65 12.16
CA VAL A 15 21.30 -2.62 11.27
C VAL A 15 19.86 -2.76 11.77
N PRO A 16 18.85 -2.53 10.93
CA PRO A 16 17.46 -2.71 11.33
C PRO A 16 17.20 -4.18 11.66
N SER A 17 16.37 -4.42 12.67
CA SER A 17 15.85 -5.76 12.95
C SER A 17 14.83 -6.17 11.89
N LEU A 18 14.47 -7.45 11.83
CA LEU A 18 13.40 -7.94 10.97
C LEU A 18 12.07 -7.22 11.29
N GLY A 19 11.75 -7.02 12.57
CA GLY A 19 10.58 -6.27 12.99
C GLY A 19 10.60 -4.79 12.56
N ASP A 20 11.79 -4.12 12.61
CA ASP A 20 11.91 -2.74 12.10
C ASP A 20 11.60 -2.66 10.59
N LEU A 21 12.00 -3.68 9.81
CA LEU A 21 11.74 -3.74 8.37
C LEU A 21 10.25 -3.95 8.07
N PHE A 22 9.59 -4.87 8.76
CA PHE A 22 8.14 -5.08 8.61
C PHE A 22 7.35 -3.85 9.05
N THR A 23 7.69 -3.21 10.16
CA THR A 23 7.04 -1.97 10.61
C THR A 23 7.18 -0.83 9.60
N ALA A 24 8.36 -0.70 8.97
CA ALA A 24 8.57 0.30 7.94
C ALA A 24 7.69 0.04 6.70
N MET A 25 7.62 -1.21 6.27
CA MET A 25 6.78 -1.63 5.14
C MET A 25 5.30 -1.44 5.44
N GLU A 26 4.83 -1.86 6.61
CA GLU A 26 3.43 -1.69 7.02
C GLU A 26 2.99 -0.22 6.97
N LYS A 27 3.87 0.69 7.39
CA LYS A 27 3.59 2.12 7.30
C LYS A 27 3.41 2.61 5.85
N GLU A 28 4.23 2.12 4.92
CA GLU A 28 4.10 2.44 3.49
C GLU A 28 2.79 1.88 2.92
N GLU A 29 2.43 0.67 3.30
CA GLU A 29 1.17 0.01 2.91
C GLU A 29 -0.06 0.73 3.46
N ASP A 30 -0.04 1.17 4.73
CA ASP A 30 -1.13 1.95 5.32
C ASP A 30 -1.31 3.27 4.61
N GLN A 31 -0.23 3.98 4.31
CA GLN A 31 -0.29 5.21 3.54
C GLN A 31 -0.89 4.99 2.15
N MET A 32 -0.53 3.89 1.49
CA MET A 32 -1.09 3.52 0.19
C MET A 32 -2.59 3.23 0.27
N ILE A 33 -3.06 2.52 1.31
CA ILE A 33 -4.49 2.26 1.53
C ILE A 33 -5.25 3.58 1.72
N ASP A 34 -4.72 4.48 2.54
CA ASP A 34 -5.34 5.78 2.81
C ASP A 34 -5.41 6.64 1.53
N GLU A 35 -4.34 6.67 0.73
CA GLU A 35 -4.31 7.36 -0.56
C GLU A 35 -5.32 6.77 -1.54
N LEU A 36 -5.41 5.44 -1.65
CA LEU A 36 -6.39 4.75 -2.50
C LEU A 36 -7.82 5.06 -2.12
N MET A 37 -8.14 5.03 -0.82
CA MET A 37 -9.48 5.37 -0.34
C MET A 37 -9.83 6.83 -0.63
N MET A 38 -8.86 7.73 -0.53
CA MET A 38 -9.05 9.13 -0.90
C MET A 38 -9.34 9.26 -2.40
N HIS A 39 -8.55 8.62 -3.26
CA HIS A 39 -8.74 8.68 -4.71
C HIS A 39 -10.05 8.02 -5.16
N SER A 40 -10.48 6.91 -4.55
CA SER A 40 -11.79 6.30 -4.80
C SER A 40 -12.92 7.28 -4.48
N ASN A 41 -12.87 8.00 -3.35
CA ASN A 41 -13.86 9.00 -3.00
C ASN A 41 -13.85 10.21 -3.95
N GLU A 42 -12.68 10.66 -4.42
CA GLU A 42 -12.57 11.76 -5.39
C GLU A 42 -13.19 11.35 -6.75
N ILE A 43 -12.97 10.11 -7.20
CA ILE A 43 -13.57 9.57 -8.43
C ILE A 43 -15.09 9.51 -8.32
N ASP A 44 -15.67 9.02 -7.22
CA ASP A 44 -17.11 9.05 -6.94
C ASP A 44 -17.66 10.50 -6.97
N GLY A 45 -16.89 11.44 -6.41
CA GLY A 45 -17.22 12.87 -6.48
C GLY A 45 -17.27 13.42 -7.90
N ILE A 46 -16.30 13.05 -8.74
CA ILE A 46 -16.23 13.44 -10.16
C ILE A 46 -17.40 12.84 -10.93
N GLN A 47 -17.74 11.58 -10.72
CA GLN A 47 -18.87 10.92 -11.36
C GLN A 47 -20.19 11.66 -11.06
N LYS A 48 -20.45 11.98 -9.79
CA LYS A 48 -21.62 12.76 -9.40
C LYS A 48 -21.67 14.16 -10.03
N GLN A 49 -20.51 14.79 -10.23
CA GLN A 49 -20.42 16.06 -10.95
C GLN A 49 -20.79 15.89 -12.42
N LEU A 50 -20.26 14.86 -13.10
CA LEU A 50 -20.58 14.54 -14.50
C LEU A 50 -22.08 14.24 -14.67
N GLU A 51 -22.68 13.42 -13.81
CA GLU A 51 -24.12 13.13 -13.83
C GLU A 51 -24.97 14.39 -13.67
N ASN A 52 -24.62 15.27 -12.72
CA ASN A 52 -25.32 16.51 -12.52
C ASN A 52 -25.23 17.44 -13.73
N MET A 53 -24.04 17.56 -14.34
CA MET A 53 -23.85 18.33 -15.56
C MET A 53 -24.64 17.77 -16.74
N GLN A 54 -24.68 16.43 -16.91
CA GLN A 54 -25.54 15.80 -17.92
C GLN A 54 -27.00 16.15 -17.74
N LEU A 55 -27.50 16.08 -16.49
CA LEU A 55 -28.89 16.45 -16.17
C LEU A 55 -29.20 17.93 -16.43
N GLU A 56 -28.26 18.83 -16.24
CA GLU A 56 -28.40 20.25 -16.53
C GLU A 56 -28.38 20.52 -18.05
N MET A 57 -27.47 19.83 -18.77
CA MET A 57 -27.39 19.94 -20.23
C MET A 57 -28.64 19.42 -20.94
N LEU A 58 -29.32 18.39 -20.40
CA LEU A 58 -30.61 17.92 -20.91
C LEU A 58 -31.75 18.96 -20.82
N LYS A 59 -31.61 19.98 -19.98
CA LYS A 59 -32.59 21.08 -19.81
C LYS A 59 -32.26 22.29 -20.67
N SER A 60 -31.10 22.33 -21.29
CA SER A 60 -30.54 23.43 -22.04
C SER A 60 -30.38 23.03 -23.53
N ASP A 61 -30.70 23.91 -24.45
CA ASP A 61 -30.52 23.69 -25.89
C ASP A 61 -29.09 24.04 -26.37
N ARG A 62 -28.26 24.57 -25.51
CA ARG A 62 -26.89 25.02 -25.83
C ARG A 62 -25.99 24.89 -24.63
N LEU A 63 -24.71 24.57 -24.89
CA LEU A 63 -23.65 24.66 -23.92
C LEU A 63 -23.38 26.15 -23.61
N ASP A 64 -23.49 26.53 -22.35
CA ASP A 64 -23.12 27.89 -21.92
C ASP A 64 -21.66 27.91 -21.45
N TRP A 65 -21.12 29.11 -21.25
CA TRP A 65 -19.72 29.28 -20.88
C TRP A 65 -19.41 28.73 -19.46
N ASP A 66 -20.35 28.83 -18.52
CA ASP A 66 -20.18 28.35 -17.16
C ASP A 66 -20.14 26.80 -17.13
N GLN A 67 -20.97 26.15 -17.96
CA GLN A 67 -20.97 24.67 -18.13
C GLN A 67 -19.65 24.19 -18.76
N GLN A 68 -19.15 24.90 -19.76
CA GLN A 68 -17.87 24.58 -20.37
C GLN A 68 -16.74 24.68 -19.36
N GLN A 69 -16.68 25.74 -18.57
CA GLN A 69 -15.64 25.93 -17.55
C GLN A 69 -15.71 24.83 -16.49
N GLN A 70 -16.89 24.47 -16.01
CA GLN A 70 -17.08 23.38 -15.04
C GLN A 70 -16.58 22.04 -15.61
N MET A 71 -16.80 21.80 -16.90
CA MET A 71 -16.35 20.58 -17.57
C MET A 71 -14.81 20.52 -17.68
N GLU A 72 -14.18 21.65 -18.07
CA GLU A 72 -12.72 21.78 -18.12
C GLU A 72 -12.11 21.55 -16.72
N GLU A 73 -12.72 22.08 -15.66
CA GLU A 73 -12.29 21.84 -14.28
C GLU A 73 -12.44 20.36 -13.88
N THR A 74 -13.53 19.71 -14.30
CA THR A 74 -13.77 18.28 -14.04
C THR A 74 -12.77 17.41 -14.78
N LEU A 75 -12.46 17.72 -16.06
CA LEU A 75 -11.41 17.03 -16.81
C LEU A 75 -10.03 17.15 -16.13
N ALA A 76 -9.68 18.35 -15.65
CA ALA A 76 -8.44 18.55 -14.92
C ALA A 76 -8.39 17.74 -13.60
N GLN A 77 -9.52 17.51 -12.94
CA GLN A 77 -9.62 16.64 -11.78
C GLN A 77 -9.40 15.16 -12.20
N VAL A 78 -10.05 14.68 -13.26
CA VAL A 78 -9.84 13.32 -13.78
C VAL A 78 -8.37 13.08 -14.11
N GLN A 79 -7.73 14.02 -14.80
CA GLN A 79 -6.31 13.92 -15.13
C GLN A 79 -5.43 13.83 -13.89
N LYS A 80 -5.72 14.65 -12.88
CA LYS A 80 -5.00 14.62 -11.61
C LYS A 80 -5.13 13.26 -10.91
N GLU A 81 -6.34 12.68 -10.90
CA GLU A 81 -6.58 11.36 -10.31
C GLU A 81 -5.87 10.24 -11.09
N ALA A 82 -5.86 10.29 -12.43
CA ALA A 82 -5.12 9.35 -13.26
C ALA A 82 -3.60 9.40 -12.98
N GLU A 83 -3.04 10.61 -12.81
CA GLU A 83 -1.62 10.78 -12.43
C GLU A 83 -1.32 10.25 -11.01
N ALA A 84 -2.26 10.43 -10.08
CA ALA A 84 -2.12 9.92 -8.72
C ALA A 84 -2.14 8.38 -8.69
N LEU A 85 -3.05 7.74 -9.43
CA LEU A 85 -3.09 6.29 -9.58
C LEU A 85 -1.81 5.72 -10.20
N LYS A 86 -1.18 6.47 -11.13
CA LYS A 86 0.12 6.07 -11.68
C LYS A 86 1.21 6.04 -10.63
N LYS A 87 1.26 7.02 -9.72
CA LYS A 87 2.22 7.04 -8.60
C LYS A 87 2.03 5.86 -7.65
N LEU A 88 0.79 5.40 -7.51
CA LEU A 88 0.49 4.21 -6.73
C LEU A 88 1.21 2.97 -7.25
N THR A 89 1.25 2.79 -8.58
CA THR A 89 2.01 1.70 -9.21
C THR A 89 3.49 1.76 -8.84
N GLU A 90 4.08 2.97 -8.83
CA GLU A 90 5.47 3.18 -8.44
C GLU A 90 5.71 2.83 -6.96
N SER A 91 4.76 3.18 -6.08
CA SER A 91 4.82 2.84 -4.65
C SER A 91 4.73 1.33 -4.41
N MET A 92 3.86 0.62 -5.12
CA MET A 92 3.78 -0.84 -5.07
C MET A 92 5.07 -1.51 -5.54
N GLU A 93 5.68 -1.00 -6.60
CA GLU A 93 6.95 -1.52 -7.08
C GLU A 93 8.06 -1.34 -6.03
N ALA A 94 8.10 -0.21 -5.33
CA ALA A 94 9.04 0.04 -4.24
C ALA A 94 8.85 -0.93 -3.07
N ILE A 95 7.61 -1.24 -2.68
CA ILE A 95 7.30 -2.25 -1.65
C ILE A 95 7.79 -3.62 -2.10
N ASN A 96 7.48 -4.04 -3.33
CA ASN A 96 7.94 -5.33 -3.89
C ASN A 96 9.46 -5.44 -3.90
N GLN A 97 10.16 -4.41 -4.35
CA GLN A 97 11.63 -4.38 -4.37
C GLN A 97 12.22 -4.45 -2.95
N SER A 98 11.60 -3.76 -1.99
CA SER A 98 12.02 -3.80 -0.59
C SER A 98 11.82 -5.19 0.02
N ALA A 99 10.66 -5.82 -0.23
CA ALA A 99 10.35 -7.17 0.22
C ALA A 99 11.32 -8.21 -0.35
N GLU A 100 11.60 -8.15 -1.66
CA GLU A 100 12.54 -9.05 -2.33
C GLU A 100 13.96 -8.88 -1.80
N LYS A 101 14.44 -7.65 -1.70
CA LYS A 101 15.80 -7.32 -1.22
C LYS A 101 16.07 -7.85 0.18
N HIS A 102 15.08 -7.83 1.04
CA HIS A 102 15.21 -8.23 2.44
C HIS A 102 14.64 -9.63 2.73
N SER A 103 14.14 -10.32 1.69
CA SER A 103 13.49 -11.64 1.79
C SER A 103 12.36 -11.63 2.84
N LEU A 104 11.55 -10.58 2.83
CA LEU A 104 10.49 -10.38 3.82
C LEU A 104 9.23 -11.21 3.52
N PHE A 105 9.00 -11.56 2.26
CA PHE A 105 7.83 -12.30 1.83
C PHE A 105 8.18 -13.73 1.43
N SER A 106 7.27 -14.66 1.69
CA SER A 106 7.29 -15.98 1.09
C SER A 106 7.06 -15.90 -0.43
N ASP A 107 7.43 -16.95 -1.16
CA ASP A 107 7.24 -17.00 -2.62
C ASP A 107 5.76 -16.85 -3.00
N ASP A 108 4.83 -17.42 -2.21
CA ASP A 108 3.39 -17.31 -2.41
C ASP A 108 2.90 -15.86 -2.24
N LEU A 109 3.35 -15.19 -1.18
CA LEU A 109 3.00 -13.81 -0.91
C LEU A 109 3.57 -12.86 -1.98
N MET A 110 4.81 -13.10 -2.42
CA MET A 110 5.44 -12.34 -3.50
C MET A 110 4.66 -12.48 -4.82
N GLN A 111 4.14 -13.67 -5.11
CA GLN A 111 3.31 -13.90 -6.29
C GLN A 111 1.99 -13.11 -6.21
N LYS A 112 1.33 -13.10 -5.06
CA LYS A 112 0.09 -12.33 -4.85
C LYS A 112 0.31 -10.81 -5.00
N PHE A 113 1.43 -10.30 -4.51
CA PHE A 113 1.78 -8.89 -4.71
C PHE A 113 2.02 -8.55 -6.20
N LYS A 114 2.61 -9.46 -6.98
CA LYS A 114 2.76 -9.25 -8.43
C LYS A 114 1.41 -9.24 -9.15
N GLU A 115 0.51 -10.16 -8.80
CA GLU A 115 -0.85 -10.18 -9.34
C GLU A 115 -1.62 -8.90 -9.00
N LEU A 116 -1.43 -8.39 -7.78
CA LEU A 116 -2.01 -7.12 -7.36
C LEU A 116 -1.44 -5.93 -8.15
N GLN A 117 -0.14 -5.93 -8.44
CA GLN A 117 0.50 -4.92 -9.29
C GLN A 117 -0.02 -4.94 -10.74
N GLU A 118 -0.28 -6.12 -11.30
CA GLU A 118 -0.92 -6.28 -12.61
C GLU A 118 -2.32 -5.66 -12.60
N LEU A 119 -3.09 -5.88 -11.54
CA LEU A 119 -4.43 -5.30 -11.40
C LEU A 119 -4.39 -3.75 -11.36
N VAL A 120 -3.41 -3.14 -10.68
CA VAL A 120 -3.25 -1.66 -10.71
C VAL A 120 -2.96 -1.15 -12.12
N ASN A 121 -2.14 -1.86 -12.88
CA ASN A 121 -1.85 -1.49 -14.26
C ASN A 121 -3.10 -1.58 -15.17
N GLU A 122 -4.04 -2.48 -14.86
CA GLU A 122 -5.33 -2.57 -15.56
C GLU A 122 -6.28 -1.41 -15.22
N ILE A 123 -6.23 -0.89 -14.00
CA ILE A 123 -7.01 0.27 -13.56
C ILE A 123 -6.66 1.52 -14.38
N LEU A 124 -5.38 1.69 -14.72
CA LEU A 124 -4.88 2.77 -15.58
C LEU A 124 -5.15 2.49 -17.07
N ASN A 125 -6.40 2.18 -17.40
CA ASN A 125 -6.81 1.86 -18.77
C ASN A 125 -6.49 3.02 -19.72
N PRO A 126 -5.83 2.76 -20.88
CA PRO A 126 -5.63 3.77 -21.92
C PRO A 126 -6.93 4.40 -22.43
N GLU A 127 -8.06 3.68 -22.33
CA GLU A 127 -9.38 4.17 -22.75
C GLU A 127 -9.81 5.42 -21.97
N LEU A 128 -9.51 5.51 -20.68
CA LEU A 128 -9.80 6.71 -19.87
C LEU A 128 -9.14 7.97 -20.45
N MET A 129 -7.87 7.88 -20.84
CA MET A 129 -7.15 9.01 -21.45
C MET A 129 -7.73 9.38 -22.82
N ILE A 130 -8.11 8.38 -23.61
CA ILE A 130 -8.76 8.60 -24.93
C ILE A 130 -10.11 9.31 -24.74
N ASP A 131 -10.91 8.89 -23.77
CA ASP A 131 -12.22 9.52 -23.54
C ASP A 131 -12.09 10.95 -23.00
N MET A 132 -11.06 11.24 -22.21
CA MET A 132 -10.73 12.62 -21.83
C MET A 132 -10.38 13.48 -23.03
N ASP A 133 -9.51 13.01 -23.93
CA ASP A 133 -9.15 13.72 -25.15
C ASP A 133 -10.38 13.94 -26.05
N VAL A 134 -11.27 12.95 -26.17
CA VAL A 134 -12.51 13.05 -26.93
C VAL A 134 -13.46 14.09 -26.35
N LEU A 135 -13.56 14.16 -25.01
CA LEU A 135 -14.39 15.18 -24.35
C LEU A 135 -13.81 16.59 -24.50
N GLU A 136 -12.48 16.74 -24.39
CA GLU A 136 -11.80 18.01 -24.62
C GLU A 136 -12.02 18.50 -26.06
N ASP A 137 -11.85 17.65 -27.06
CA ASP A 137 -12.12 17.94 -28.47
C ASP A 137 -13.60 18.32 -28.74
N ALA A 138 -14.55 17.68 -28.04
CA ALA A 138 -15.96 17.99 -28.16
C ALA A 138 -16.31 19.36 -27.55
N LEU A 139 -15.68 19.69 -26.41
CA LEU A 139 -15.83 21.01 -25.76
C LEU A 139 -15.30 22.14 -26.63
N GLU A 140 -14.15 21.97 -27.30
CA GLU A 140 -13.60 22.96 -28.22
C GLU A 140 -14.54 23.23 -29.41
N LYS A 141 -15.23 22.19 -29.91
CA LYS A 141 -16.19 22.31 -31.04
C LYS A 141 -17.54 22.87 -30.60
N MET A 142 -17.82 22.94 -29.30
CA MET A 142 -19.10 23.34 -28.72
C MET A 142 -20.29 22.56 -29.28
N ASP A 143 -20.09 21.31 -29.67
CA ASP A 143 -21.18 20.42 -30.12
C ASP A 143 -21.76 19.69 -28.90
N MET A 144 -22.97 20.09 -28.51
CA MET A 144 -23.64 19.58 -27.31
C MET A 144 -23.84 18.05 -27.36
N LYS A 145 -24.12 17.50 -28.54
CA LYS A 145 -24.33 16.06 -28.69
C LYS A 145 -23.02 15.30 -28.48
N ASP A 146 -21.96 15.75 -29.13
CA ASP A 146 -20.63 15.13 -28.99
C ASP A 146 -20.12 15.23 -27.57
N VAL A 147 -20.36 16.35 -26.88
CA VAL A 147 -20.03 16.52 -25.45
C VAL A 147 -20.81 15.52 -24.58
N MET A 148 -22.11 15.37 -24.77
CA MET A 148 -22.93 14.42 -24.00
C MET A 148 -22.49 12.96 -24.22
N ASP A 149 -22.24 12.58 -25.49
CA ASP A 149 -21.79 11.23 -25.85
C ASP A 149 -20.39 10.94 -25.23
N ALA A 150 -19.50 11.95 -25.21
CA ALA A 150 -18.18 11.83 -24.60
C ALA A 150 -18.23 11.75 -23.06
N MET A 151 -19.09 12.55 -22.42
CA MET A 151 -19.33 12.49 -20.97
C MET A 151 -19.88 11.13 -20.54
N GLU A 152 -20.82 10.54 -21.28
CA GLU A 152 -21.35 9.20 -20.97
C GLU A 152 -20.25 8.15 -20.98
N LYS A 153 -19.36 8.20 -21.96
CA LYS A 153 -18.20 7.29 -22.04
C LYS A 153 -17.24 7.48 -20.88
N LEU A 154 -16.86 8.73 -20.61
CA LEU A 154 -15.97 9.07 -19.51
C LEU A 154 -16.55 8.61 -18.16
N SER A 155 -17.84 8.86 -17.93
CA SER A 155 -18.55 8.41 -16.71
C SER A 155 -18.53 6.88 -16.60
N SER A 156 -18.81 6.15 -17.69
CA SER A 156 -18.76 4.68 -17.71
C SER A 156 -17.37 4.13 -17.43
N ASN A 157 -16.31 4.78 -17.92
CA ASN A 157 -14.94 4.37 -17.61
C ASN A 157 -14.55 4.68 -16.17
N LEU A 158 -14.98 5.81 -15.61
CA LEU A 158 -14.77 6.13 -14.20
C LEU A 158 -15.47 5.13 -13.28
N ASP A 159 -16.69 4.66 -13.62
CA ASP A 159 -17.37 3.58 -12.90
C ASP A 159 -16.55 2.29 -12.87
N GLN A 160 -15.91 1.95 -13.98
CA GLN A 160 -15.03 0.78 -14.04
C GLN A 160 -13.78 0.98 -13.19
N VAL A 161 -13.17 2.16 -13.23
CA VAL A 161 -12.01 2.50 -12.39
C VAL A 161 -12.37 2.39 -10.91
N GLU A 162 -13.51 2.92 -10.48
CA GLU A 162 -13.99 2.83 -9.10
C GLU A 162 -14.17 1.38 -8.65
N GLN A 163 -14.87 0.56 -9.44
CA GLN A 163 -15.07 -0.86 -9.14
C GLN A 163 -13.75 -1.63 -9.07
N GLN A 164 -12.79 -1.31 -9.92
CA GLN A 164 -11.47 -1.93 -9.89
C GLN A 164 -10.66 -1.48 -8.67
N LEU A 165 -10.76 -0.22 -8.26
CA LEU A 165 -10.13 0.31 -7.03
C LEU A 165 -10.68 -0.38 -5.79
N ASP A 166 -11.99 -0.54 -5.69
CA ASP A 166 -12.62 -1.25 -4.58
C ASP A 166 -12.16 -2.70 -4.50
N ARG A 167 -12.13 -3.38 -5.64
CA ARG A 167 -11.61 -4.75 -5.73
C ARG A 167 -10.14 -4.82 -5.33
N PHE A 168 -9.34 -3.87 -5.78
CA PHE A 168 -7.94 -3.78 -5.41
C PHE A 168 -7.77 -3.61 -3.90
N LEU A 169 -8.51 -2.67 -3.28
CA LEU A 169 -8.48 -2.43 -1.84
C LEU A 169 -8.81 -3.69 -1.04
N ASP A 170 -9.83 -4.43 -1.46
CA ASP A 170 -10.23 -5.67 -0.78
C ASP A 170 -9.14 -6.75 -0.87
N ILE A 171 -8.55 -6.95 -2.06
CA ILE A 171 -7.45 -7.90 -2.26
C ILE A 171 -6.22 -7.47 -1.47
N PHE A 172 -5.87 -6.18 -1.50
CA PHE A 172 -4.69 -5.65 -0.82
C PHE A 172 -4.78 -5.81 0.70
N ARG A 173 -5.92 -5.49 1.29
CA ARG A 173 -6.17 -5.72 2.72
C ARG A 173 -6.02 -7.19 3.11
N ARG A 174 -6.51 -8.11 2.26
CA ARG A 174 -6.35 -9.55 2.47
C ARG A 174 -4.88 -9.97 2.43
N ILE A 175 -4.14 -9.52 1.42
CA ILE A 175 -2.71 -9.79 1.29
C ILE A 175 -1.95 -9.25 2.50
N LYS A 176 -2.30 -8.05 2.98
CA LYS A 176 -1.70 -7.47 4.18
C LYS A 176 -1.95 -8.32 5.44
N ALA A 177 -3.13 -8.92 5.60
CA ALA A 177 -3.41 -9.84 6.69
C ALA A 177 -2.57 -11.14 6.58
N GLU A 178 -2.42 -11.68 5.37
CA GLU A 178 -1.55 -12.84 5.10
C GLU A 178 -0.07 -12.51 5.36
N GLN A 179 0.38 -11.31 5.04
CA GLN A 179 1.74 -10.82 5.32
C GLN A 179 2.04 -10.80 6.82
N LYS A 180 1.10 -10.38 7.66
CA LYS A 180 1.27 -10.43 9.12
C LYS A 180 1.47 -11.86 9.64
N LEU A 181 0.85 -12.86 9.00
CA LEU A 181 1.11 -14.27 9.31
C LEU A 181 2.51 -14.68 8.88
N ASP A 182 2.93 -14.29 7.69
CA ASP A 182 4.26 -14.59 7.17
C ASP A 182 5.36 -13.95 8.04
N GLU A 183 5.17 -12.68 8.44
CA GLU A 183 6.02 -11.99 9.43
C GLU A 183 6.12 -12.79 10.73
N THR A 184 4.97 -13.20 11.27
CA THR A 184 4.91 -13.98 12.51
C THR A 184 5.76 -15.26 12.40
N ILE A 185 5.62 -16.00 11.29
CA ILE A 185 6.37 -17.24 11.03
C ILE A 185 7.87 -16.96 10.95
N GLN A 186 8.29 -15.94 10.21
CA GLN A 186 9.70 -15.59 10.03
C GLN A 186 10.35 -15.15 11.34
N ARG A 187 9.68 -14.26 12.08
CA ARG A 187 10.16 -13.79 13.40
C ARG A 187 10.22 -14.92 14.42
N MET A 188 9.22 -15.82 14.41
CA MET A 188 9.24 -17.00 15.29
C MET A 188 10.39 -17.94 14.96
N ASN A 189 10.66 -18.20 13.68
CA ASN A 189 11.79 -19.03 13.26
C ASN A 189 13.13 -18.42 13.69
N GLN A 190 13.29 -17.11 13.56
CA GLN A 190 14.47 -16.39 14.03
C GLN A 190 14.63 -16.50 15.56
N LEU A 191 13.53 -16.35 16.29
CA LEU A 191 13.53 -16.47 17.75
C LEU A 191 13.89 -17.86 18.22
N VAL A 192 13.38 -18.91 17.57
CA VAL A 192 13.73 -20.31 17.87
C VAL A 192 15.22 -20.55 17.66
N GLU A 193 15.80 -20.04 16.58
CA GLU A 193 17.22 -20.17 16.33
C GLU A 193 18.07 -19.42 17.35
N GLN A 194 17.69 -18.21 17.71
CA GLN A 194 18.36 -17.46 18.79
C GLN A 194 18.29 -18.21 20.12
N GLN A 195 17.14 -18.77 20.47
CA GLN A 195 16.96 -19.53 21.69
C GLN A 195 17.80 -20.80 21.69
N ARG A 196 17.94 -21.46 20.54
CA ARG A 196 18.82 -22.63 20.38
C ARG A 196 20.28 -22.26 20.70
N ILE A 197 20.77 -21.15 20.16
CA ILE A 197 22.11 -20.64 20.38
C ILE A 197 22.33 -20.30 21.87
N ILE A 198 21.38 -19.64 22.51
CA ILE A 198 21.47 -19.34 23.95
C ILE A 198 21.55 -20.62 24.76
N ASN A 199 20.73 -21.62 24.48
CA ASN A 199 20.74 -22.90 25.19
C ASN A 199 22.06 -23.65 25.00
N GLU A 200 22.64 -23.66 23.80
CA GLU A 200 23.96 -24.25 23.55
C GLU A 200 25.04 -23.52 24.35
N ASN A 201 25.02 -22.19 24.37
CA ASN A 201 25.97 -21.41 25.16
C ASN A 201 25.83 -21.69 26.65
N ILE A 202 24.61 -21.82 27.17
CA ILE A 202 24.35 -22.16 28.58
C ILE A 202 24.95 -23.53 28.93
N GLN A 203 24.85 -24.54 28.04
CA GLN A 203 25.39 -25.86 28.28
C GLN A 203 26.92 -25.88 28.35
N THR A 204 27.59 -24.87 27.81
CA THR A 204 29.06 -24.73 27.86
C THR A 204 29.55 -23.97 29.10
N LEU A 205 28.66 -23.46 29.94
CA LEU A 205 29.02 -22.75 31.17
C LEU A 205 29.57 -23.74 32.22
N ASP A 206 30.62 -23.33 32.88
CA ASP A 206 31.25 -24.04 34.02
C ASP A 206 31.48 -23.11 35.22
N GLU A 207 32.00 -23.65 36.31
CA GLU A 207 32.26 -22.86 37.52
C GLU A 207 33.32 -21.75 37.37
N GLN A 208 34.09 -21.79 36.25
CA GLN A 208 35.11 -20.80 35.92
C GLN A 208 34.65 -19.79 34.87
N THR A 209 33.40 -19.87 34.46
CA THR A 209 32.86 -18.99 33.41
C THR A 209 32.81 -17.56 33.90
N ASP A 210 33.27 -16.63 33.05
CA ASP A 210 33.26 -15.19 33.32
C ASP A 210 31.83 -14.69 33.61
N PRO A 211 31.59 -14.00 34.74
CA PRO A 211 30.29 -13.40 35.03
C PRO A 211 29.72 -12.50 33.92
N THR A 212 30.59 -11.91 33.10
CA THR A 212 30.17 -11.11 31.95
C THR A 212 29.48 -11.97 30.87
N ALA A 213 29.87 -13.21 30.66
CA ALA A 213 29.22 -14.15 29.73
C ALA A 213 27.82 -14.51 30.23
N ILE A 214 27.65 -14.75 31.52
CA ILE A 214 26.36 -15.02 32.16
C ILE A 214 25.42 -13.82 31.98
N SER A 215 25.95 -12.60 32.30
CA SER A 215 25.17 -11.38 32.12
C SER A 215 24.72 -11.14 30.70
N ARG A 216 25.59 -11.41 29.71
CA ARG A 216 25.25 -11.31 28.29
C ARG A 216 24.11 -12.26 27.91
N LEU A 217 24.22 -13.54 28.28
CA LEU A 217 23.19 -14.55 28.00
C LEU A 217 21.84 -14.18 28.67
N SER A 218 21.88 -13.64 29.89
CA SER A 218 20.66 -13.14 30.56
C SER A 218 20.00 -11.99 29.77
N HIS A 219 20.78 -11.06 29.23
CA HIS A 219 20.25 -9.99 28.40
C HIS A 219 19.73 -10.49 27.05
N GLU A 220 20.36 -11.51 26.46
CA GLU A 220 19.90 -12.15 25.23
C GLU A 220 18.56 -12.86 25.46
N GLU A 221 18.43 -13.60 26.57
CA GLU A 221 17.17 -14.25 26.97
C GLU A 221 16.04 -13.24 27.25
N GLN A 222 16.35 -12.12 27.89
CA GLN A 222 15.38 -11.07 28.12
C GLN A 222 14.87 -10.47 26.80
N ARG A 223 15.77 -10.18 25.85
CA ARG A 223 15.38 -9.70 24.52
C ARG A 223 14.52 -10.72 23.76
N ASN A 224 14.83 -12.01 23.86
CA ASN A 224 14.00 -13.07 23.26
C ASN A 224 12.59 -13.08 23.85
N ARG A 225 12.44 -12.86 25.15
CA ARG A 225 11.11 -12.77 25.80
C ARG A 225 10.32 -11.54 25.34
N GLU A 226 10.98 -10.41 25.21
CA GLU A 226 10.38 -9.18 24.69
C GLU A 226 9.94 -9.38 23.24
N GLU A 227 10.79 -9.98 22.39
CA GLU A 227 10.47 -10.30 21.01
C GLU A 227 9.30 -11.30 20.88
N PHE A 228 9.25 -12.31 21.74
CA PHE A 228 8.12 -13.25 21.78
C PHE A 228 6.80 -12.54 22.10
N SER A 229 6.82 -11.55 23.00
CA SER A 229 5.63 -10.75 23.30
C SER A 229 5.19 -9.93 22.09
N ASN A 230 6.13 -9.30 21.36
CA ASN A 230 5.85 -8.55 20.15
C ASN A 230 5.25 -9.44 19.06
N ILE A 231 5.83 -10.64 18.85
CA ILE A 231 5.30 -11.61 17.88
C ILE A 231 3.86 -12.01 18.20
N ARG A 232 3.55 -12.22 19.47
CA ARG A 232 2.19 -12.54 19.91
C ARG A 232 1.21 -11.41 19.57
N ASP A 233 1.62 -10.16 19.77
CA ASP A 233 0.79 -8.99 19.48
C ASP A 233 0.51 -8.90 17.96
N VAL A 234 1.53 -9.11 17.10
CA VAL A 234 1.36 -9.19 15.64
C VAL A 234 0.42 -10.34 15.24
N MET A 235 0.53 -11.49 15.88
CA MET A 235 -0.35 -12.64 15.61
C MET A 235 -1.82 -12.34 15.98
N GLU A 236 -2.05 -11.63 17.09
CA GLU A 236 -3.40 -11.20 17.47
C GLU A 236 -3.99 -10.20 16.46
N GLU A 237 -3.18 -9.28 15.94
CA GLU A 237 -3.60 -8.35 14.89
C GLU A 237 -3.93 -9.08 13.59
N ALA A 238 -3.09 -10.02 13.15
CA ALA A 238 -3.34 -10.86 11.99
C ALA A 238 -4.66 -11.63 12.11
N ALA A 239 -4.90 -12.24 13.27
CA ALA A 239 -6.13 -12.99 13.54
C ALA A 239 -7.38 -12.09 13.47
N LYS A 240 -7.32 -10.87 14.01
CA LYS A 240 -8.41 -9.89 13.93
C LYS A 240 -8.69 -9.47 12.48
N ALA A 241 -7.63 -9.14 11.72
CA ALA A 241 -7.75 -8.75 10.33
C ALA A 241 -8.41 -9.85 9.49
N MET A 242 -7.99 -11.12 9.65
CA MET A 242 -8.60 -12.25 8.96
C MET A 242 -10.06 -12.46 9.34
N GLN A 243 -10.42 -12.32 10.61
CA GLN A 243 -11.80 -12.47 11.08
C GLN A 243 -12.73 -11.41 10.47
N GLU A 244 -12.27 -10.17 10.28
CA GLU A 244 -13.03 -9.11 9.62
C GLU A 244 -13.33 -9.45 8.15
N PHE A 245 -12.41 -10.10 7.45
CA PHE A 245 -12.62 -10.59 6.09
C PHE A 245 -13.66 -11.69 6.00
N ASP A 246 -13.57 -12.68 6.87
CA ASP A 246 -14.54 -13.79 6.89
C ASP A 246 -15.97 -13.31 7.17
N GLN A 247 -16.13 -12.32 8.05
CA GLN A 247 -17.45 -11.74 8.34
C GLN A 247 -18.00 -10.94 7.17
N LYS A 248 -17.17 -10.16 6.44
CA LYS A 248 -17.61 -9.44 5.25
C LYS A 248 -17.98 -10.39 4.11
N SER A 249 -17.18 -11.42 3.87
CA SER A 249 -17.44 -12.43 2.85
C SER A 249 -18.70 -13.25 3.15
N GLY A 250 -18.98 -13.54 4.42
CA GLY A 250 -20.19 -14.25 4.86
C GLY A 250 -21.48 -13.42 4.76
N ASN A 251 -21.39 -12.08 4.75
CA ASN A 251 -22.54 -11.19 4.61
C ASN A 251 -22.84 -10.84 3.14
N ALA A 252 -21.94 -11.18 2.20
CA ALA A 252 -22.10 -10.94 0.77
C ALA A 252 -22.72 -12.13 0.00
N LEU A 253 -23.00 -13.25 0.67
CA LEU A 253 -23.73 -14.44 0.16
C LEU A 253 -25.17 -14.47 0.70
#